data_deb63fa5b346db8f2042b87c356c75ef
#
_entry.id   deb63fa5b346db8f2042b87c356c75ef
#
_cell.length_a   1.000
_cell.length_b   1.000
_cell.length_c   1.000
_cell.angle_alpha   90.00
_cell.angle_beta   90.00
_cell.angle_gamma   90.00
#
_symmetry.space_group_name_H-M   'P 1'
#
loop_
_entity.id
_entity.type
_entity.pdbx_description
1 polymer ?
#
loop_
_entity_poly.entity_id
_entity_poly.type
_entity_poly.pdbx_seq_one_letter_code
_entity_poly.pdbx_strand_id
1 'polypeptide(L)'
;MRAQIVLFDGFDPLDVIAPFEVLSAGSDALGGALDVRLVAVDGPGLVTSGTRGLRLEATDLLRPEEPGFVIVPGASGVTEGDPDQVDTIPVRLARLGSEPFRELMRRAFAAPDTLVAAVCGGSLALAMAGLLEGRTAVTHRLGNDVLEATGVRVVDARVVDDGDLVSAGGVTSGLDLALHLLQRQYGPQVASAVERLFEYERRGTVWEDRGAVPVAV
;
A
#
# COMPACT_ATOMS: atom_id res chain seq x y z
N MET A 1 14.56 -8.77 7.71
CA MET A 1 13.65 -7.66 7.41
C MET A 1 12.26 -8.21 7.20
N ARG A 2 11.19 -7.49 7.53
CA ARG A 2 9.82 -7.98 7.38
C ARG A 2 9.00 -7.13 6.42
N ALA A 3 8.14 -7.75 5.62
CA ALA A 3 7.10 -7.07 4.85
C ALA A 3 5.73 -7.48 5.39
N GLN A 4 5.00 -6.53 5.94
CA GLN A 4 3.70 -6.71 6.56
C GLN A 4 2.62 -6.13 5.66
N ILE A 5 1.77 -6.97 5.09
CA ILE A 5 0.66 -6.54 4.25
C ILE A 5 -0.62 -6.61 5.07
N VAL A 6 -1.24 -5.46 5.27
CA VAL A 6 -2.38 -5.32 6.19
C VAL A 6 -3.65 -5.89 5.57
N LEU A 7 -4.35 -6.75 6.31
CA LEU A 7 -5.69 -7.19 5.98
C LEU A 7 -6.72 -6.50 6.90
N PHE A 8 -7.84 -6.12 6.33
CA PHE A 8 -9.01 -5.59 7.04
C PHE A 8 -10.29 -5.97 6.30
N ASP A 9 -11.42 -6.04 6.96
CA ASP A 9 -12.68 -6.41 6.31
C ASP A 9 -13.04 -5.41 5.20
N GLY A 10 -13.16 -5.94 3.98
CA GLY A 10 -13.43 -5.16 2.77
C GLY A 10 -12.21 -4.81 1.94
N PHE A 11 -11.01 -5.29 2.26
CA PHE A 11 -9.80 -5.06 1.46
C PHE A 11 -9.98 -5.47 -0.02
N ASP A 12 -9.23 -4.84 -0.94
CA ASP A 12 -9.14 -5.30 -2.32
C ASP A 12 -8.12 -6.44 -2.44
N PRO A 13 -8.53 -7.63 -2.90
CA PRO A 13 -7.62 -8.78 -2.98
C PRO A 13 -6.37 -8.55 -3.84
N LEU A 14 -6.49 -7.81 -4.96
CA LEU A 14 -5.36 -7.64 -5.84
C LEU A 14 -4.34 -6.65 -5.27
N ASP A 15 -4.79 -5.66 -4.48
CA ASP A 15 -3.90 -4.74 -3.75
C ASP A 15 -3.05 -5.47 -2.71
N VAL A 16 -3.50 -6.65 -2.26
CA VAL A 16 -2.80 -7.54 -1.30
C VAL A 16 -1.95 -8.58 -2.02
N ILE A 17 -2.56 -9.34 -2.94
CA ILE A 17 -1.93 -10.50 -3.57
C ILE A 17 -0.76 -10.07 -4.47
N ALA A 18 -0.89 -8.98 -5.22
CA ALA A 18 0.17 -8.51 -6.10
C ALA A 18 1.48 -8.18 -5.35
N PRO A 19 1.49 -7.32 -4.31
CA PRO A 19 2.71 -7.11 -3.54
C PRO A 19 3.15 -8.35 -2.75
N PHE A 20 2.23 -9.19 -2.26
CA PHE A 20 2.57 -10.42 -1.56
C PHE A 20 3.39 -11.37 -2.44
N GLU A 21 2.93 -11.64 -3.64
CA GLU A 21 3.60 -12.52 -4.60
C GLU A 21 4.98 -11.96 -5.03
N VAL A 22 5.03 -10.68 -5.38
CA VAL A 22 6.28 -10.03 -5.82
C VAL A 22 7.33 -10.02 -4.70
N LEU A 23 6.94 -9.67 -3.48
CA LEU A 23 7.86 -9.62 -2.34
C LEU A 23 8.28 -11.03 -1.90
N SER A 24 7.39 -12.02 -2.01
CA SER A 24 7.71 -13.43 -1.74
C SER A 24 8.73 -13.97 -2.73
N ALA A 25 8.53 -13.73 -4.03
CA ALA A 25 9.51 -14.09 -5.05
C ALA A 25 10.85 -13.36 -4.86
N GLY A 26 10.81 -12.08 -4.44
CA GLY A 26 12.00 -11.33 -4.06
C GLY A 26 12.70 -11.95 -2.85
N SER A 27 11.95 -12.41 -1.86
CA SER A 27 12.50 -13.14 -0.71
C SER A 27 13.21 -14.44 -1.12
N ASP A 28 12.57 -15.22 -2.00
CA ASP A 28 13.16 -16.45 -2.53
C ASP A 28 14.47 -16.19 -3.28
N ALA A 29 14.50 -15.14 -4.11
CA ALA A 29 15.70 -14.71 -4.81
C ALA A 29 16.83 -14.23 -3.86
N LEU A 30 16.50 -13.86 -2.64
CA LEU A 30 17.41 -13.43 -1.57
C LEU A 30 17.73 -14.53 -0.55
N GLY A 31 17.32 -15.78 -0.81
CA GLY A 31 17.52 -16.89 0.11
C GLY A 31 16.74 -16.78 1.42
N GLY A 32 15.58 -16.13 1.40
CA GLY A 32 14.70 -15.99 2.56
C GLY A 32 15.00 -14.77 3.45
N ALA A 33 15.71 -13.75 2.94
CA ALA A 33 16.10 -12.58 3.73
C ALA A 33 14.96 -11.61 4.05
N LEU A 34 13.80 -11.73 3.38
CA LEU A 34 12.59 -10.94 3.59
C LEU A 34 11.45 -11.84 4.07
N ASP A 35 10.98 -11.64 5.31
CA ASP A 35 9.82 -12.35 5.87
C ASP A 35 8.52 -11.64 5.47
N VAL A 36 7.78 -12.20 4.50
CA VAL A 36 6.54 -11.60 3.98
C VAL A 36 5.33 -12.19 4.70
N ARG A 37 4.51 -11.34 5.31
CA ARG A 37 3.36 -11.74 6.12
C ARG A 37 2.10 -10.98 5.77
N LEU A 38 0.98 -11.69 5.76
CA LEU A 38 -0.34 -11.09 5.86
C LEU A 38 -0.66 -10.87 7.34
N VAL A 39 -0.95 -9.62 7.70
CA VAL A 39 -1.14 -9.23 9.11
C VAL A 39 -2.48 -8.51 9.28
N ALA A 40 -3.02 -8.55 10.49
CA ALA A 40 -4.18 -7.74 10.85
C ALA A 40 -3.96 -6.99 12.17
N VAL A 41 -4.74 -5.93 12.35
CA VAL A 41 -4.70 -5.11 13.59
C VAL A 41 -5.12 -5.92 14.80
N ASP A 42 -6.13 -6.79 14.64
CA ASP A 42 -6.69 -7.60 15.71
C ASP A 42 -5.98 -8.96 15.89
N GLY A 43 -4.94 -9.21 15.08
CA GLY A 43 -4.17 -10.46 15.11
C GLY A 43 -4.59 -11.50 14.06
N PRO A 44 -4.06 -12.72 14.17
CA PRO A 44 -4.30 -13.80 13.23
C PRO A 44 -5.79 -14.16 13.08
N GLY A 45 -6.22 -14.44 11.85
CA GLY A 45 -7.59 -14.86 11.56
C GLY A 45 -7.97 -14.68 10.10
N LEU A 46 -9.15 -15.19 9.76
CA LEU A 46 -9.73 -15.05 8.43
C LEU A 46 -10.35 -13.66 8.26
N VAL A 47 -9.90 -12.92 7.26
CA VAL A 47 -10.37 -11.59 6.91
C VAL A 47 -11.11 -11.64 5.58
N THR A 48 -12.28 -11.02 5.50
CA THR A 48 -13.13 -11.05 4.30
C THR A 48 -12.86 -9.84 3.42
N SER A 49 -12.53 -10.09 2.15
CA SER A 49 -12.35 -9.02 1.16
C SER A 49 -13.66 -8.38 0.74
N GLY A 50 -13.58 -7.21 0.10
CA GLY A 50 -14.73 -6.57 -0.54
C GLY A 50 -15.18 -7.24 -1.84
N THR A 51 -14.42 -8.21 -2.36
CA THR A 51 -14.69 -8.89 -3.63
C THR A 51 -15.33 -10.24 -3.41
N ARG A 52 -16.66 -10.32 -3.57
CA ARG A 52 -17.45 -11.58 -3.61
C ARG A 52 -17.15 -12.57 -2.48
N GLY A 53 -16.79 -12.08 -1.28
CA GLY A 53 -16.56 -12.92 -0.12
C GLY A 53 -15.26 -13.74 -0.15
N LEU A 54 -14.32 -13.42 -1.03
CA LEU A 54 -12.97 -14.00 -0.97
C LEU A 54 -12.36 -13.70 0.39
N ARG A 55 -11.76 -14.69 1.03
CA ARG A 55 -11.11 -14.53 2.33
C ARG A 55 -9.63 -14.88 2.25
N LEU A 56 -8.82 -14.11 2.95
CA LEU A 56 -7.43 -14.41 3.20
C LEU A 56 -7.20 -14.54 4.71
N GLU A 57 -6.18 -15.28 5.09
CA GLU A 57 -5.81 -15.47 6.48
C GLU A 57 -4.68 -14.52 6.86
N ALA A 58 -4.91 -13.65 7.83
CA ALA A 58 -3.84 -12.96 8.52
C ALA A 58 -3.12 -13.97 9.41
N THR A 59 -1.81 -14.09 9.25
CA THR A 59 -1.00 -15.09 9.98
C THR A 59 -0.29 -14.49 11.19
N ASP A 60 -0.31 -13.17 11.35
CA ASP A 60 0.34 -12.48 12.46
C ASP A 60 -0.39 -11.15 12.79
N LEU A 61 -0.01 -10.54 13.91
CA LEU A 61 -0.41 -9.21 14.32
C LEU A 61 0.44 -8.14 13.61
N LEU A 62 -0.16 -7.01 13.26
CA LEU A 62 0.58 -5.85 12.75
C LEU A 62 1.54 -5.30 13.81
N ARG A 63 2.83 -5.26 13.49
CA ARG A 63 3.93 -4.77 14.33
C ARG A 63 4.65 -3.61 13.64
N PRO A 64 4.14 -2.39 13.74
CA PRO A 64 4.54 -1.26 12.91
C PRO A 64 5.99 -0.80 13.10
N GLU A 65 6.63 -1.19 14.20
CA GLU A 65 8.01 -0.78 14.51
C GLU A 65 9.06 -1.82 14.09
N GLU A 66 8.62 -2.98 13.58
CA GLU A 66 9.58 -3.97 13.08
C GLU A 66 10.20 -3.47 11.76
N PRO A 67 11.55 -3.52 11.63
CA PRO A 67 12.24 -3.03 10.45
C PRO A 67 11.73 -3.66 9.16
N GLY A 68 11.34 -2.83 8.20
CA GLY A 68 10.88 -3.30 6.89
C GLY A 68 9.75 -2.49 6.28
N PHE A 69 8.78 -3.17 5.72
CA PHE A 69 7.66 -2.56 5.01
C PHE A 69 6.34 -2.81 5.73
N VAL A 70 5.51 -1.79 5.83
CA VAL A 70 4.08 -1.91 6.15
C VAL A 70 3.29 -1.48 4.93
N ILE A 71 2.55 -2.41 4.32
CA ILE A 71 1.82 -2.17 3.08
C ILE A 71 0.32 -2.13 3.38
N VAL A 72 -0.31 -1.00 3.07
CA VAL A 72 -1.73 -0.74 3.30
C VAL A 72 -2.47 -0.84 1.97
N PRO A 73 -3.33 -1.85 1.77
CA PRO A 73 -4.14 -1.98 0.57
C PRO A 73 -5.36 -1.05 0.60
N GLY A 74 -5.97 -0.86 -0.55
CA GLY A 74 -7.28 -0.25 -0.66
C GLY A 74 -8.42 -1.22 -0.35
N ALA A 75 -9.63 -0.76 -0.58
CA ALA A 75 -10.86 -1.53 -0.43
C ALA A 75 -11.52 -1.77 -1.78
N SER A 76 -12.27 -2.87 -1.89
CA SER A 76 -13.16 -3.15 -3.02
C SER A 76 -14.62 -3.18 -2.58
N GLY A 77 -15.53 -3.00 -3.53
CA GLY A 77 -16.97 -2.96 -3.27
C GLY A 77 -17.66 -1.85 -4.05
N VAL A 78 -18.79 -1.38 -3.53
CA VAL A 78 -19.54 -0.27 -4.12
C VAL A 78 -18.91 1.08 -3.74
N THR A 79 -18.95 2.04 -4.66
CA THR A 79 -18.35 3.38 -4.47
C THR A 79 -19.36 4.39 -3.92
N GLU A 80 -20.66 4.17 -4.15
CA GLU A 80 -21.71 5.10 -3.81
C GLU A 80 -22.83 4.41 -3.03
N GLY A 81 -23.54 5.16 -2.20
CA GLY A 81 -24.65 4.69 -1.39
C GLY A 81 -24.82 5.50 -0.12
N ASP A 82 -25.94 5.31 0.56
CA ASP A 82 -26.16 5.88 1.89
C ASP A 82 -25.20 5.23 2.87
N PRO A 83 -24.27 5.96 3.49
CA PRO A 83 -23.25 5.39 4.38
C PRO A 83 -23.83 4.69 5.61
N ASP A 84 -25.08 5.01 6.00
CA ASP A 84 -25.76 4.36 7.11
C ASP A 84 -26.38 3.01 6.72
N GLN A 85 -26.51 2.75 5.41
CA GLN A 85 -27.17 1.54 4.88
C GLN A 85 -26.25 0.65 4.06
N VAL A 86 -25.20 1.22 3.47
CA VAL A 86 -24.31 0.53 2.54
C VAL A 86 -22.86 0.69 2.96
N ASP A 87 -22.17 -0.42 3.10
CA ASP A 87 -20.75 -0.45 3.42
C ASP A 87 -19.91 -0.14 2.16
N THR A 88 -19.87 1.15 1.79
CA THR A 88 -19.16 1.64 0.61
C THR A 88 -17.65 1.63 0.79
N ILE A 89 -16.88 1.72 -0.32
CA ILE A 89 -15.41 1.84 -0.27
C ILE A 89 -14.98 3.00 0.64
N PRO A 90 -15.52 4.24 0.53
CA PRO A 90 -15.16 5.32 1.45
C PRO A 90 -15.42 5.00 2.93
N VAL A 91 -16.54 4.35 3.25
CA VAL A 91 -16.86 3.93 4.62
C VAL A 91 -15.85 2.92 5.15
N ARG A 92 -15.46 1.94 4.34
CA ARG A 92 -14.44 0.93 4.70
C ARG A 92 -13.08 1.57 4.97
N LEU A 93 -12.66 2.49 4.09
CA LEU A 93 -11.37 3.19 4.25
C LEU A 93 -11.38 4.11 5.46
N ALA A 94 -12.47 4.83 5.73
CA ALA A 94 -12.61 5.66 6.91
C ALA A 94 -12.58 4.81 8.21
N ARG A 95 -13.23 3.64 8.20
CA ARG A 95 -13.19 2.70 9.32
C ARG A 95 -11.78 2.17 9.55
N LEU A 96 -11.05 1.78 8.49
CA LEU A 96 -9.64 1.41 8.60
C LEU A 96 -8.82 2.55 9.18
N GLY A 97 -8.99 3.78 8.70
CA GLY A 97 -8.26 4.96 9.17
C GLY A 97 -8.58 5.40 10.61
N SER A 98 -9.45 4.69 11.32
CA SER A 98 -9.78 4.96 12.74
C SER A 98 -8.83 4.26 13.71
N GLU A 99 -9.04 4.44 15.03
CA GLU A 99 -8.30 3.69 16.05
C GLU A 99 -8.71 2.21 16.07
N PRO A 100 -7.78 1.28 16.34
CA PRO A 100 -6.38 1.50 16.74
C PRO A 100 -5.39 1.60 15.55
N PHE A 101 -5.82 1.40 14.30
CA PHE A 101 -4.93 1.42 13.12
C PHE A 101 -4.19 2.76 12.97
N ARG A 102 -4.87 3.89 13.20
CA ARG A 102 -4.25 5.22 13.13
C ARG A 102 -3.02 5.33 14.03
N GLU A 103 -3.12 4.89 15.29
CA GLU A 103 -2.01 4.93 16.24
C GLU A 103 -0.87 3.99 15.79
N LEU A 104 -1.20 2.78 15.30
CA LEU A 104 -0.20 1.85 14.76
C LEU A 104 0.55 2.45 13.57
N MET A 105 -0.14 3.10 12.65
CA MET A 105 0.51 3.72 11.49
C MET A 105 1.31 4.96 11.86
N ARG A 106 0.88 5.73 12.87
CA ARG A 106 1.68 6.83 13.43
C ARG A 106 3.01 6.32 13.99
N ARG A 107 3.01 5.17 14.63
CA ARG A 107 4.23 4.51 15.13
C ARG A 107 5.09 3.97 13.99
N ALA A 108 4.48 3.44 12.92
CA ALA A 108 5.21 3.02 11.72
C ALA A 108 5.99 4.17 11.10
N PHE A 109 5.36 5.34 10.90
CA PHE A 109 6.03 6.55 10.40
C PHE A 109 7.10 7.12 11.34
N ALA A 110 6.98 6.87 12.64
CA ALA A 110 7.98 7.30 13.61
C ALA A 110 9.19 6.34 13.71
N ALA A 111 9.07 5.12 13.20
CA ALA A 111 10.12 4.11 13.27
C ALA A 111 11.15 4.31 12.13
N PRO A 112 12.44 4.51 12.44
CA PRO A 112 13.45 4.93 11.45
C PRO A 112 13.74 3.87 10.37
N ASP A 113 13.50 2.60 10.67
CA ASP A 113 13.79 1.48 9.77
C ASP A 113 12.52 0.88 9.13
N THR A 114 11.38 1.59 9.26
CA THR A 114 10.10 1.19 8.68
C THR A 114 9.73 2.11 7.53
N LEU A 115 9.35 1.53 6.40
CA LEU A 115 8.78 2.24 5.26
C LEU A 115 7.30 1.88 5.15
N VAL A 116 6.45 2.90 5.13
CA VAL A 116 5.02 2.72 4.88
C VAL A 116 4.77 2.74 3.37
N ALA A 117 4.03 1.76 2.88
CA ALA A 117 3.61 1.72 1.49
C ALA A 117 2.08 1.63 1.40
N ALA A 118 1.51 2.19 0.35
CA ALA A 118 0.06 2.16 0.13
C ALA A 118 -0.28 1.82 -1.33
N VAL A 119 -1.29 0.99 -1.51
CA VAL A 119 -1.83 0.65 -2.84
C VAL A 119 -3.26 1.17 -2.93
N CYS A 120 -3.61 1.77 -4.07
CA CYS A 120 -4.99 2.16 -4.36
C CYS A 120 -5.59 3.05 -3.26
N GLY A 121 -6.71 2.68 -2.68
CA GLY A 121 -7.37 3.40 -1.57
C GLY A 121 -6.62 3.37 -0.24
N GLY A 122 -5.51 2.63 -0.13
CA GLY A 122 -4.69 2.62 1.09
C GLY A 122 -4.16 4.00 1.46
N SER A 123 -3.78 4.82 0.46
CA SER A 123 -3.38 6.21 0.67
C SER A 123 -4.53 7.06 1.23
N LEU A 124 -5.77 6.81 0.79
CA LEU A 124 -6.96 7.50 1.33
C LEU A 124 -7.19 7.13 2.80
N ALA A 125 -7.05 5.86 3.18
CA ALA A 125 -7.19 5.45 4.58
C ALA A 125 -6.16 6.14 5.49
N LEU A 126 -4.89 6.23 5.04
CA LEU A 126 -3.83 6.95 5.75
C LEU A 126 -4.11 8.47 5.83
N ALA A 127 -4.61 9.06 4.73
CA ALA A 127 -4.96 10.48 4.69
C ALA A 127 -6.16 10.81 5.58
N MET A 128 -7.21 9.97 5.58
CA MET A 128 -8.35 10.09 6.49
C MET A 128 -7.97 9.91 7.96
N ALA A 129 -6.90 9.16 8.22
CA ALA A 129 -6.30 9.07 9.56
C ALA A 129 -5.48 10.33 9.94
N GLY A 130 -5.35 11.32 9.06
CA GLY A 130 -4.59 12.55 9.28
C GLY A 130 -3.06 12.37 9.22
N LEU A 131 -2.58 11.34 8.54
CA LEU A 131 -1.15 10.99 8.52
C LEU A 131 -0.40 11.48 7.28
N LEU A 132 -1.10 12.01 6.28
CA LEU A 132 -0.49 12.39 4.99
C LEU A 132 -0.60 13.88 4.65
N GLU A 133 -1.04 14.73 5.56
CA GLU A 133 -1.11 16.18 5.32
C GLU A 133 0.26 16.75 4.91
N GLY A 134 0.29 17.49 3.80
CA GLY A 134 1.51 18.07 3.23
C GLY A 134 2.44 17.08 2.50
N ARG A 135 2.13 15.78 2.52
CA ARG A 135 2.89 14.73 1.82
C ARG A 135 2.55 14.71 0.33
N THR A 136 3.43 14.06 -0.45
CA THR A 136 3.16 13.78 -1.86
C THR A 136 2.76 12.33 -2.02
N ALA A 137 1.61 12.07 -2.65
CA ALA A 137 1.12 10.72 -2.82
C ALA A 137 0.21 10.57 -4.06
N VAL A 138 -0.10 9.33 -4.38
CA VAL A 138 -1.11 8.94 -5.35
C VAL A 138 -2.08 7.92 -4.73
N THR A 139 -3.29 7.85 -5.25
CA THR A 139 -4.29 6.85 -4.92
C THR A 139 -4.93 6.30 -6.20
N HIS A 140 -5.98 5.50 -6.07
CA HIS A 140 -6.81 5.17 -7.23
C HIS A 140 -7.39 6.46 -7.82
N ARG A 141 -7.36 6.62 -9.15
CA ARG A 141 -7.76 7.85 -9.84
C ARG A 141 -9.14 8.40 -9.43
N LEU A 142 -10.08 7.52 -9.06
CA LEU A 142 -11.41 7.94 -8.58
C LEU A 142 -11.37 8.59 -7.19
N GLY A 143 -10.28 8.49 -6.48
CA GLY A 143 -10.09 9.07 -5.15
C GLY A 143 -9.15 10.27 -5.12
N ASN A 144 -8.59 10.71 -6.26
CA ASN A 144 -7.62 11.80 -6.30
C ASN A 144 -8.16 13.10 -5.68
N ASP A 145 -9.37 13.50 -6.04
CA ASP A 145 -9.98 14.73 -5.51
C ASP A 145 -10.20 14.66 -4.00
N VAL A 146 -10.56 13.47 -3.49
CA VAL A 146 -10.73 13.24 -2.05
C VAL A 146 -9.38 13.27 -1.34
N LEU A 147 -8.34 12.67 -1.94
CA LEU A 147 -6.99 12.68 -1.40
C LEU A 147 -6.44 14.10 -1.34
N GLU A 148 -6.62 14.90 -2.39
CA GLU A 148 -6.20 16.31 -2.45
C GLU A 148 -6.93 17.16 -1.38
N ALA A 149 -8.21 16.90 -1.16
CA ALA A 149 -9.00 17.59 -0.14
C ALA A 149 -8.52 17.35 1.29
N THR A 150 -7.69 16.32 1.53
CA THR A 150 -7.05 16.07 2.84
C THR A 150 -5.72 16.80 3.03
N GLY A 151 -5.32 17.66 2.08
CA GLY A 151 -4.05 18.40 2.13
C GLY A 151 -2.84 17.65 1.55
N VAL A 152 -3.08 16.53 0.88
CA VAL A 152 -2.04 15.77 0.15
C VAL A 152 -1.77 16.42 -1.20
N ARG A 153 -0.52 16.53 -1.60
CA ARG A 153 -0.13 16.89 -2.97
C ARG A 153 -0.25 15.66 -3.86
N VAL A 154 -1.32 15.59 -4.64
CA VAL A 154 -1.57 14.48 -5.56
C VAL A 154 -0.72 14.63 -6.81
N VAL A 155 -0.07 13.53 -7.23
CA VAL A 155 0.72 13.46 -8.46
C VAL A 155 0.14 12.39 -9.38
N ASP A 156 0.00 12.71 -10.67
CA ASP A 156 -0.42 11.75 -11.69
C ASP A 156 0.76 10.85 -12.07
N ALA A 157 1.04 9.89 -11.20
CA ALA A 157 2.07 8.88 -11.39
C ALA A 157 1.56 7.50 -10.93
N ARG A 158 2.13 6.45 -11.47
CA ARG A 158 1.74 5.10 -11.11
C ARG A 158 2.27 4.69 -9.74
N VAL A 159 3.49 5.14 -9.41
CA VAL A 159 4.13 5.00 -8.10
C VAL A 159 4.78 6.32 -7.73
N VAL A 160 4.57 6.76 -6.50
CA VAL A 160 5.16 7.96 -5.89
C VAL A 160 6.00 7.53 -4.69
N ASP A 161 7.27 7.88 -4.69
CA ASP A 161 8.20 7.69 -3.58
C ASP A 161 8.44 9.03 -2.89
N ASP A 162 7.89 9.20 -1.70
CA ASP A 162 7.99 10.39 -0.85
C ASP A 162 8.84 10.10 0.41
N GLY A 163 9.89 9.29 0.26
CA GLY A 163 10.84 8.97 1.32
C GLY A 163 10.41 7.79 2.17
N ASP A 164 9.85 8.02 3.35
CA ASP A 164 9.32 6.98 4.24
C ASP A 164 7.90 6.54 3.88
N LEU A 165 7.30 7.17 2.86
CA LEU A 165 6.03 6.78 2.23
C LEU A 165 6.24 6.46 0.76
N VAL A 166 5.79 5.29 0.32
CA VAL A 166 5.67 4.95 -1.11
C VAL A 166 4.21 4.63 -1.41
N SER A 167 3.60 5.37 -2.32
CA SER A 167 2.20 5.15 -2.70
C SER A 167 2.07 4.71 -4.16
N ALA A 168 1.07 3.92 -4.47
CA ALA A 168 0.75 3.48 -5.81
C ALA A 168 -0.73 3.65 -6.12
N GLY A 169 -1.02 3.90 -7.38
CA GLY A 169 -2.37 4.04 -7.89
C GLY A 169 -3.19 2.75 -7.84
N GLY A 170 -4.26 2.70 -8.62
CA GLY A 170 -5.20 1.55 -8.62
C GLY A 170 -4.67 0.30 -9.24
N VAL A 171 -5.13 -0.63 -8.81
CA VAL A 171 -5.22 -2.05 -8.50
C VAL A 171 -3.96 -2.81 -8.90
N THR A 172 -3.59 -2.80 -10.21
CA THR A 172 -2.38 -3.48 -10.72
C THR A 172 -1.09 -2.76 -10.36
N SER A 173 -1.15 -1.53 -9.83
CA SER A 173 0.03 -0.75 -9.44
C SER A 173 0.77 -1.34 -8.25
N GLY A 174 0.12 -2.26 -7.51
CA GLY A 174 0.77 -3.03 -6.44
C GLY A 174 1.95 -3.86 -6.92
N LEU A 175 1.95 -4.33 -8.19
CA LEU A 175 3.10 -5.00 -8.80
C LEU A 175 4.29 -4.04 -8.93
N ASP A 176 4.04 -2.85 -9.48
CA ASP A 176 5.10 -1.85 -9.69
C ASP A 176 5.64 -1.31 -8.38
N LEU A 177 4.77 -1.11 -7.39
CA LEU A 177 5.15 -0.71 -6.04
C LEU A 177 6.08 -1.74 -5.40
N ALA A 178 5.70 -3.00 -5.38
CA ALA A 178 6.50 -4.05 -4.76
C ALA A 178 7.85 -4.26 -5.46
N LEU A 179 7.88 -4.19 -6.80
CA LEU A 179 9.14 -4.20 -7.56
C LEU A 179 10.01 -2.99 -7.25
N HIS A 180 9.40 -1.80 -7.04
CA HIS A 180 10.14 -0.62 -6.60
C HIS A 180 10.72 -0.80 -5.19
N LEU A 181 9.96 -1.34 -4.25
CA LEU A 181 10.44 -1.64 -2.90
C LEU A 181 11.62 -2.62 -2.91
N LEU A 182 11.55 -3.69 -3.71
CA LEU A 182 12.67 -4.63 -3.91
C LEU A 182 13.89 -3.93 -4.50
N GLN A 183 13.70 -3.11 -5.54
CA GLN A 183 14.81 -2.36 -6.15
C GLN A 183 15.45 -1.39 -5.18
N ARG A 184 14.64 -0.64 -4.44
CA ARG A 184 15.11 0.36 -3.49
C ARG A 184 15.91 -0.27 -2.35
N GLN A 185 15.46 -1.42 -1.85
CA GLN A 185 16.05 -2.07 -0.69
C GLN A 185 17.20 -3.01 -1.03
N TYR A 186 17.08 -3.76 -2.13
CA TYR A 186 18.00 -4.86 -2.49
C TYR A 186 18.69 -4.67 -3.84
N GLY A 187 18.39 -3.58 -4.54
CA GLY A 187 18.99 -3.25 -5.82
C GLY A 187 18.25 -3.81 -7.04
N PRO A 188 18.63 -3.32 -8.24
CA PRO A 188 17.91 -3.59 -9.47
C PRO A 188 18.00 -5.05 -9.93
N GLN A 189 19.02 -5.78 -9.54
CA GLN A 189 19.19 -7.18 -9.97
C GLN A 189 18.09 -8.08 -9.41
N VAL A 190 17.69 -7.89 -8.15
CA VAL A 190 16.61 -8.64 -7.51
C VAL A 190 15.28 -8.30 -8.17
N ALA A 191 14.98 -7.01 -8.34
CA ALA A 191 13.76 -6.57 -9.00
C ALA A 191 13.65 -7.13 -10.43
N SER A 192 14.72 -7.05 -11.24
CA SER A 192 14.73 -7.61 -12.59
C SER A 192 14.61 -9.13 -12.65
N ALA A 193 15.10 -9.85 -11.64
CA ALA A 193 14.91 -11.30 -11.55
C ALA A 193 13.42 -11.63 -11.33
N VAL A 194 12.75 -10.88 -10.47
CA VAL A 194 11.31 -11.06 -10.21
C VAL A 194 10.47 -10.64 -11.42
N GLU A 195 10.80 -9.52 -12.12
CA GLU A 195 10.13 -9.12 -13.37
C GLU A 195 10.17 -10.25 -14.42
N ARG A 196 11.33 -10.88 -14.60
CA ARG A 196 11.46 -12.01 -15.54
C ARG A 196 10.65 -13.24 -15.11
N LEU A 197 10.61 -13.53 -13.81
CA LEU A 197 9.81 -14.64 -13.27
C LEU A 197 8.33 -14.45 -13.51
N PHE A 198 7.84 -13.21 -13.35
CA PHE A 198 6.44 -12.86 -13.51
C PHE A 198 6.04 -12.55 -14.96
N GLU A 199 7.00 -12.56 -15.90
CA GLU A 199 6.79 -12.07 -17.28
C GLU A 199 6.10 -10.68 -17.27
N TYR A 200 6.51 -9.82 -16.36
CA TYR A 200 5.93 -8.51 -16.12
C TYR A 200 6.96 -7.40 -16.29
N GLU A 201 6.64 -6.40 -17.09
CA GLU A 201 7.43 -5.17 -17.24
C GLU A 201 6.78 -4.06 -16.42
N ARG A 202 7.57 -3.41 -15.57
CA ARG A 202 7.10 -2.24 -14.80
C ARG A 202 6.64 -1.12 -15.73
N ARG A 203 5.58 -0.44 -15.30
CA ARG A 203 4.95 0.63 -16.06
C ARG A 203 5.28 1.99 -15.48
N GLY A 204 5.74 2.88 -16.34
CA GLY A 204 6.07 4.26 -16.00
C GLY A 204 7.34 4.40 -15.17
N THR A 205 7.67 5.65 -14.88
CA THR A 205 8.76 6.04 -13.99
C THR A 205 8.18 6.26 -12.59
N VAL A 206 8.88 5.80 -11.56
CA VAL A 206 8.55 6.17 -10.18
C VAL A 206 8.79 7.67 -10.04
N TRP A 207 7.78 8.37 -9.57
CA TRP A 207 7.91 9.80 -9.29
C TRP A 207 8.58 10.01 -7.93
N GLU A 208 9.55 10.89 -7.90
CA GLU A 208 10.24 11.33 -6.70
C GLU A 208 10.39 12.85 -6.76
N ASP A 209 10.32 13.53 -5.62
CA ASP A 209 10.54 14.99 -5.56
C ASP A 209 12.04 15.33 -5.62
N ARG A 210 12.63 15.03 -6.76
CA ARG A 210 14.06 15.30 -7.02
C ARG A 210 14.32 15.69 -8.46
N GLY A 211 15.35 16.49 -8.67
CA GLY A 211 15.80 16.92 -9.98
C GLY A 211 15.16 18.24 -10.42
N ALA A 212 15.23 18.52 -11.72
CA ALA A 212 14.70 19.76 -12.28
C ALA A 212 13.17 19.69 -12.40
N VAL A 213 12.50 20.78 -11.99
CA VAL A 213 11.05 20.93 -12.18
C VAL A 213 10.80 21.40 -13.60
N PRO A 214 9.94 20.71 -14.39
CA PRO A 214 9.60 21.19 -15.74
C PRO A 214 8.86 22.52 -15.69
N VAL A 215 9.24 23.45 -16.57
CA VAL A 215 8.64 24.79 -16.64
C VAL A 215 7.35 24.80 -17.46
N ALA A 216 7.21 23.88 -18.38
CA ALA A 216 6.01 23.60 -19.18
C ALA A 216 6.16 22.25 -19.91
N VAL A 217 5.05 21.56 -20.16
CA VAL A 217 4.96 20.37 -21.04
C VAL A 217 3.81 20.60 -22.00
#